data_ad3970e887316564df8415426c6cf0f4
#
_entry.id   ad3970e887316564df8415426c6cf0f4
#
_cell.length_a   1.000
_cell.length_b   1.000
_cell.length_c   1.000
_cell.angle_alpha   90.00
_cell.angle_beta   90.00
_cell.angle_gamma   90.00
#
_symmetry.space_group_name_H-M   'P 1'
#
loop_
_entity.id
_entity.type
_entity.pdbx_description
1 polymer ?
#
loop_
_entity_poly.entity_id
_entity_poly.type
_entity_poly.pdbx_seq_one_letter_code
_entity_poly.pdbx_strand_id
1 'polypeptide(L)'
;MKRLFSTLLLSVATIGCVFADGKEEKIITHKAVYSPDKTLLSWYKPDVPGAAYSHVAGLAAKFLKDVLPDDEATGLKYYYLYAAFDGFQNSTEDTFRGETHRTNPACIAAGLTESLAVKYYMYGGEAAYLQMVRENLDFILSNATTPADFHWASCPYASSDPGSTIIQGTNYYGNGNGDAPLCLEPDKVGEMGVAYLQFYQITEEEKYLDAALNCADALAANVRDGNYKQSPWPYRVHARTNLAMEEYCSYVIPQIRLFDMLANINSRLNLGEERLAAYKSARDKAWEWLFSIEGPMKTFVWKGYFEDVPYDHDNKNRVQIAPMETARYLMENADQDPYLKENVTALIHYCNMAFGTHSTLGYNAQCEQLICMLPMGSHTSRYASVCAMWHNLCKEDWYKKEAFENFNWATYCTSETGYVATGPTYNPSWFSDGYGDYIKHFFDGIAALPEWAPADENHLLKSSSIVQNITYSPTQISYKTFMPSAKEILRLTKMPKQILVDGKPLKRVDNTDDAEGWSWEKMASGGVVRINREGGQSVEITLK
;
A
#
# COMPACT_ATOMS: atom_id res chain seq x y z
N MET A 1 36.37 54.18 -3.33
CA MET A 1 35.81 53.02 -2.58
C MET A 1 34.63 52.50 -3.38
N LYS A 2 34.88 51.49 -4.22
CA LYS A 2 33.86 50.82 -5.04
C LYS A 2 33.52 49.50 -4.37
N ARG A 3 32.26 49.32 -3.99
CA ARG A 3 31.71 48.05 -3.47
C ARG A 3 31.51 47.12 -4.64
N LEU A 4 32.21 45.99 -4.62
CA LEU A 4 31.90 44.81 -5.45
C LEU A 4 30.75 44.06 -4.79
N PHE A 5 29.63 43.97 -5.49
CA PHE A 5 28.58 42.95 -5.21
C PHE A 5 28.94 41.71 -6.00
N SER A 6 29.32 40.66 -5.29
CA SER A 6 29.42 39.33 -5.86
C SER A 6 28.04 38.67 -5.83
N THR A 7 27.46 38.53 -7.01
CA THR A 7 26.24 37.76 -7.23
C THR A 7 26.62 36.28 -7.25
N LEU A 8 26.27 35.57 -6.19
CA LEU A 8 26.38 34.10 -6.14
C LEU A 8 25.22 33.55 -6.98
N LEU A 9 25.52 33.11 -8.19
CA LEU A 9 24.60 32.26 -8.96
C LEU A 9 24.59 30.86 -8.30
N LEU A 10 23.51 30.56 -7.61
CA LEU A 10 23.16 29.17 -7.29
C LEU A 10 22.78 28.48 -8.61
N SER A 11 23.67 27.68 -9.15
CA SER A 11 23.32 26.71 -10.18
C SER A 11 22.54 25.58 -9.51
N VAL A 12 21.23 25.65 -9.60
CA VAL A 12 20.35 24.48 -9.39
C VAL A 12 20.64 23.56 -10.57
N ALA A 13 21.43 22.51 -10.33
CA ALA A 13 21.53 21.41 -11.25
C ALA A 13 20.17 20.69 -11.23
N THR A 14 19.25 21.10 -12.09
CA THR A 14 18.13 20.28 -12.51
C THR A 14 18.74 19.07 -13.18
N ILE A 15 18.66 17.91 -12.51
CA ILE A 15 18.79 16.62 -13.17
C ILE A 15 17.61 16.60 -14.14
N GLY A 16 17.90 16.90 -15.39
CA GLY A 16 16.93 16.92 -16.44
C GLY A 16 16.50 15.47 -16.72
N CYS A 17 15.31 15.12 -16.31
CA CYS A 17 14.51 14.26 -17.16
C CYS A 17 14.46 14.97 -18.51
N VAL A 18 15.06 14.37 -19.52
CA VAL A 18 15.11 14.93 -20.88
C VAL A 18 13.67 15.01 -21.35
N PHE A 19 13.09 16.21 -21.23
CA PHE A 19 11.85 16.54 -21.93
C PHE A 19 12.18 16.60 -23.41
N ALA A 20 11.79 15.56 -24.13
CA ALA A 20 11.83 15.57 -25.57
C ALA A 20 10.87 16.65 -26.07
N ASP A 21 11.41 17.51 -26.93
CA ASP A 21 10.78 18.53 -27.79
C ASP A 21 9.25 18.61 -27.76
N GLY A 22 8.74 19.76 -27.32
CA GLY A 22 7.58 20.54 -27.81
C GLY A 22 6.33 19.83 -28.35
N LYS A 23 6.06 18.57 -27.99
CA LYS A 23 4.82 17.90 -28.31
C LYS A 23 3.77 18.24 -27.26
N GLU A 24 2.58 18.63 -27.72
CA GLU A 24 1.40 18.80 -26.88
C GLU A 24 1.31 17.65 -25.87
N GLU A 25 1.23 18.00 -24.58
CA GLU A 25 1.01 17.03 -23.49
C GLU A 25 -0.29 16.27 -23.78
N LYS A 26 -0.16 15.01 -24.14
CA LYS A 26 -1.30 14.15 -24.44
C LYS A 26 -1.69 13.42 -23.17
N ILE A 27 -2.97 13.48 -22.79
CA ILE A 27 -3.53 12.60 -21.78
C ILE A 27 -3.38 11.17 -22.29
N ILE A 28 -2.68 10.34 -21.54
CA ILE A 28 -2.29 9.00 -21.96
C ILE A 28 -3.53 8.10 -22.09
N THR A 29 -4.49 8.22 -21.16
CA THR A 29 -5.61 7.30 -21.05
C THR A 29 -6.92 7.83 -21.60
N HIS A 30 -7.38 8.97 -21.10
CA HIS A 30 -8.72 9.48 -21.37
C HIS A 30 -8.74 11.00 -21.44
N LYS A 31 -9.74 11.53 -22.16
CA LYS A 31 -10.02 12.97 -22.14
C LYS A 31 -10.56 13.37 -20.78
N ALA A 32 -10.00 14.44 -20.19
CA ALA A 32 -10.43 14.97 -18.91
C ALA A 32 -11.91 15.44 -18.94
N VAL A 33 -12.64 15.09 -17.91
CA VAL A 33 -14.04 15.47 -17.70
C VAL A 33 -14.12 16.39 -16.48
N TYR A 34 -14.82 17.52 -16.62
CA TYR A 34 -15.00 18.49 -15.56
C TYR A 34 -16.48 18.76 -15.31
N SER A 35 -16.85 18.96 -14.06
CA SER A 35 -18.14 19.49 -13.66
C SER A 35 -18.29 20.96 -14.04
N PRO A 36 -19.50 21.56 -13.95
CA PRO A 36 -19.72 22.98 -14.24
C PRO A 36 -18.90 23.93 -13.36
N ASP A 37 -18.59 23.57 -12.13
CA ASP A 37 -17.73 24.28 -11.18
C ASP A 37 -16.23 24.00 -11.36
N LYS A 38 -15.86 23.29 -12.44
CA LYS A 38 -14.50 22.93 -12.84
C LYS A 38 -13.83 21.88 -11.94
N THR A 39 -14.57 21.15 -11.13
CA THR A 39 -14.03 19.99 -10.41
C THR A 39 -13.72 18.86 -11.41
N LEU A 40 -12.54 18.25 -11.34
CA LEU A 40 -12.18 17.09 -12.14
C LEU A 40 -13.01 15.89 -11.71
N LEU A 41 -13.76 15.32 -12.65
CA LEU A 41 -14.51 14.08 -12.45
C LEU A 41 -13.71 12.88 -12.98
N SER A 42 -14.06 11.69 -12.52
CA SER A 42 -13.47 10.46 -13.08
C SER A 42 -13.87 10.27 -14.56
N TRP A 43 -13.03 9.59 -15.32
CA TRP A 43 -13.34 9.33 -16.74
C TRP A 43 -14.45 8.30 -16.94
N TYR A 44 -14.62 7.37 -15.98
CA TYR A 44 -15.65 6.34 -16.04
C TYR A 44 -16.89 6.77 -15.24
N LYS A 45 -18.06 6.78 -15.87
CA LYS A 45 -19.34 7.20 -15.26
C LYS A 45 -19.21 8.50 -14.43
N PRO A 46 -18.78 9.61 -15.04
CA PRO A 46 -18.44 10.84 -14.30
C PRO A 46 -19.61 11.41 -13.49
N ASP A 47 -20.85 11.13 -13.88
CA ASP A 47 -22.06 11.59 -13.17
C ASP A 47 -22.38 10.76 -11.91
N VAL A 48 -21.62 9.69 -11.65
CA VAL A 48 -21.81 8.81 -10.49
C VAL A 48 -20.54 8.85 -9.62
N PRO A 49 -20.52 9.65 -8.56
CA PRO A 49 -19.35 9.79 -7.68
C PRO A 49 -18.85 8.43 -7.18
N GLY A 50 -17.56 8.17 -7.33
CA GLY A 50 -16.91 6.95 -6.87
C GLY A 50 -17.04 5.73 -7.80
N ALA A 51 -17.91 5.74 -8.80
CA ALA A 51 -18.14 4.58 -9.69
C ALA A 51 -16.89 4.08 -10.42
N ALA A 52 -15.91 4.97 -10.63
CA ALA A 52 -14.66 4.62 -11.27
C ALA A 52 -13.65 3.90 -10.34
N TYR A 53 -13.79 4.00 -9.03
CA TYR A 53 -12.72 3.61 -8.11
C TYR A 53 -12.50 2.09 -8.09
N SER A 54 -13.55 1.31 -7.84
CA SER A 54 -13.45 -0.15 -7.96
C SER A 54 -13.22 -0.61 -9.40
N HIS A 55 -13.73 0.14 -10.39
CA HIS A 55 -13.57 -0.18 -11.80
C HIS A 55 -12.10 -0.11 -12.24
N VAL A 56 -11.40 1.02 -11.99
CA VAL A 56 -9.99 1.16 -12.37
C VAL A 56 -9.08 0.23 -11.58
N ALA A 57 -9.37 -0.01 -10.29
CA ALA A 57 -8.65 -0.99 -9.50
C ALA A 57 -8.82 -2.41 -10.05
N GLY A 58 -10.04 -2.77 -10.47
CA GLY A 58 -10.33 -4.05 -11.12
C GLY A 58 -9.65 -4.20 -12.48
N LEU A 59 -9.62 -3.16 -13.30
CA LEU A 59 -8.87 -3.15 -14.56
C LEU A 59 -7.38 -3.38 -14.33
N ALA A 60 -6.78 -2.68 -13.37
CA ALA A 60 -5.36 -2.83 -13.02
C ALA A 60 -5.03 -4.24 -12.52
N ALA A 61 -5.88 -4.81 -11.65
CA ALA A 61 -5.73 -6.18 -11.18
C ALA A 61 -5.81 -7.20 -12.32
N LYS A 62 -6.78 -7.01 -13.22
CA LYS A 62 -6.95 -7.85 -14.40
C LYS A 62 -5.76 -7.75 -15.36
N PHE A 63 -5.21 -6.55 -15.55
CA PHE A 63 -4.02 -6.37 -16.39
C PHE A 63 -2.84 -7.22 -15.91
N LEU A 64 -2.53 -7.19 -14.61
CA LEU A 64 -1.44 -7.99 -14.06
C LEU A 64 -1.67 -9.50 -14.23
N LYS A 65 -2.92 -9.95 -14.12
CA LYS A 65 -3.28 -11.37 -14.21
C LYS A 65 -3.34 -11.87 -15.65
N ASP A 66 -4.05 -11.15 -16.52
CA ASP A 66 -4.50 -11.66 -17.81
C ASP A 66 -3.78 -11.02 -19.01
N VAL A 67 -3.22 -9.82 -18.87
CA VAL A 67 -2.66 -9.04 -19.98
C VAL A 67 -1.14 -8.98 -19.95
N LEU A 68 -0.55 -8.80 -18.76
CA LEU A 68 0.91 -8.74 -18.64
C LEU A 68 1.53 -10.07 -19.08
N PRO A 69 2.44 -10.07 -20.09
CA PRO A 69 3.03 -11.30 -20.61
C PRO A 69 4.01 -11.96 -19.65
N ASP A 70 4.36 -13.17 -19.96
CA ASP A 70 5.47 -13.87 -19.37
C ASP A 70 6.76 -13.56 -20.14
N ASP A 71 7.90 -13.56 -19.47
CA ASP A 71 9.20 -13.43 -20.09
C ASP A 71 9.51 -14.70 -20.91
N GLU A 72 9.84 -14.55 -22.19
CA GLU A 72 10.04 -15.68 -23.10
C GLU A 72 11.18 -16.61 -22.69
N ALA A 73 12.21 -16.08 -22.01
CA ALA A 73 13.38 -16.86 -21.62
C ALA A 73 13.14 -17.70 -20.36
N THR A 74 12.33 -17.22 -19.44
CA THR A 74 12.14 -17.83 -18.11
C THR A 74 10.74 -18.40 -17.89
N GLY A 75 9.75 -17.94 -18.64
CA GLY A 75 8.34 -18.26 -18.44
C GLY A 75 7.72 -17.61 -17.18
N LEU A 76 8.43 -16.66 -16.57
CA LEU A 76 7.95 -15.92 -15.39
C LEU A 76 7.25 -14.62 -15.81
N LYS A 77 6.25 -14.19 -15.05
CA LYS A 77 5.63 -12.87 -15.25
C LYS A 77 6.67 -11.75 -15.14
N TYR A 78 6.53 -10.71 -15.96
CA TYR A 78 7.46 -9.58 -16.00
C TYR A 78 7.73 -8.97 -14.62
N TYR A 79 6.72 -8.86 -13.76
CA TYR A 79 6.88 -8.26 -12.44
C TYR A 79 7.75 -9.05 -11.45
N TYR A 80 8.09 -10.31 -11.74
CA TYR A 80 9.10 -11.04 -10.95
C TYR A 80 10.51 -10.60 -11.30
N LEU A 81 10.74 -10.23 -12.54
CA LEU A 81 12.06 -10.03 -13.11
C LEU A 81 12.43 -8.56 -13.29
N TYR A 82 11.42 -7.69 -13.45
CA TYR A 82 11.60 -6.29 -13.81
C TYR A 82 10.72 -5.39 -12.96
N ALA A 83 11.33 -4.34 -12.39
CA ALA A 83 10.59 -3.32 -11.65
C ALA A 83 9.79 -2.41 -12.56
N ALA A 84 10.23 -2.24 -13.81
CA ALA A 84 9.56 -1.40 -14.80
C ALA A 84 9.42 -2.13 -16.11
N PHE A 85 8.40 -1.76 -16.88
CA PHE A 85 8.19 -2.24 -18.25
C PHE A 85 7.51 -1.17 -19.09
N ASP A 86 7.89 -1.14 -20.39
CA ASP A 86 7.17 -0.36 -21.39
C ASP A 86 5.94 -1.12 -21.88
N GLY A 87 4.87 -0.41 -22.09
CA GLY A 87 3.68 -0.94 -22.72
C GLY A 87 2.82 0.18 -23.29
N PHE A 88 2.14 -0.10 -24.38
CA PHE A 88 1.24 0.84 -25.01
C PHE A 88 -0.20 0.63 -24.59
N GLN A 89 -0.87 1.72 -24.30
CA GLN A 89 -2.23 1.69 -23.79
C GLN A 89 -3.29 1.45 -24.85
N ASN A 90 -3.00 1.77 -26.10
CA ASN A 90 -3.99 1.80 -27.20
C ASN A 90 -3.42 1.34 -28.53
N SER A 91 -2.29 0.65 -28.56
CA SER A 91 -1.68 0.17 -29.79
C SER A 91 -1.91 -1.33 -29.97
N THR A 92 -2.10 -1.77 -31.19
CA THR A 92 -2.15 -3.19 -31.56
C THR A 92 -0.76 -3.83 -31.62
N GLU A 93 0.29 -3.03 -31.43
CA GLU A 93 1.70 -3.44 -31.49
C GLU A 93 2.35 -3.32 -30.10
N ASP A 94 1.60 -3.60 -29.04
CA ASP A 94 2.10 -3.55 -27.67
C ASP A 94 3.23 -4.57 -27.50
N THR A 95 4.45 -4.06 -27.44
CA THR A 95 5.62 -4.85 -27.07
C THR A 95 6.01 -4.49 -25.66
N PHE A 96 5.73 -5.36 -24.72
CA PHE A 96 6.24 -5.24 -23.37
C PHE A 96 7.74 -5.52 -23.37
N ARG A 97 8.50 -4.64 -22.76
CA ARG A 97 9.94 -4.80 -22.58
C ARG A 97 10.30 -4.56 -21.13
N GLY A 98 11.07 -5.48 -20.56
CA GLY A 98 11.70 -5.26 -19.27
C GLY A 98 12.70 -4.10 -19.36
N GLU A 99 12.57 -3.14 -18.48
CA GLU A 99 13.50 -2.03 -18.36
C GLU A 99 14.80 -2.47 -17.70
N THR A 100 15.88 -1.72 -17.96
CA THR A 100 17.20 -1.96 -17.36
C THR A 100 17.28 -1.47 -15.89
N HIS A 101 16.17 -1.09 -15.30
CA HIS A 101 16.10 -0.79 -13.88
C HIS A 101 16.24 -2.05 -13.04
N ARG A 102 16.85 -1.91 -11.85
CA ARG A 102 16.78 -2.95 -10.83
C ARG A 102 15.31 -3.28 -10.50
N THR A 103 15.09 -4.45 -9.98
CA THR A 103 13.78 -4.84 -9.48
C THR A 103 13.70 -4.65 -7.97
N ASN A 104 12.48 -4.56 -7.45
CA ASN A 104 12.15 -4.48 -6.03
C ASN A 104 11.12 -5.55 -5.63
N PRO A 105 11.51 -6.82 -5.73
CA PRO A 105 10.60 -7.96 -5.61
C PRO A 105 9.86 -8.01 -4.26
N ALA A 106 10.50 -7.60 -3.17
CA ALA A 106 9.85 -7.56 -1.86
C ALA A 106 8.68 -6.54 -1.84
N CYS A 107 8.89 -5.34 -2.37
CA CYS A 107 7.86 -4.31 -2.46
C CYS A 107 6.68 -4.77 -3.33
N ILE A 108 6.99 -5.37 -4.50
CA ILE A 108 5.98 -5.93 -5.41
C ILE A 108 5.17 -7.02 -4.70
N ALA A 109 5.82 -8.00 -4.08
CA ALA A 109 5.15 -9.12 -3.43
C ALA A 109 4.29 -8.66 -2.24
N ALA A 110 4.79 -7.77 -1.41
CA ALA A 110 4.04 -7.21 -0.27
C ALA A 110 2.83 -6.39 -0.75
N GLY A 111 3.03 -5.51 -1.72
CA GLY A 111 1.96 -4.68 -2.30
C GLY A 111 0.86 -5.51 -2.95
N LEU A 112 1.22 -6.54 -3.73
CA LEU A 112 0.25 -7.43 -4.37
C LEU A 112 -0.48 -8.32 -3.35
N THR A 113 0.16 -8.73 -2.26
CA THR A 113 -0.51 -9.48 -1.20
C THR A 113 -1.63 -8.65 -0.56
N GLU A 114 -1.34 -7.43 -0.15
CA GLU A 114 -2.36 -6.56 0.45
C GLU A 114 -3.45 -6.19 -0.55
N SER A 115 -3.08 -5.82 -1.77
CA SER A 115 -4.04 -5.33 -2.77
C SER A 115 -4.90 -6.44 -3.35
N LEU A 116 -4.32 -7.56 -3.76
CA LEU A 116 -5.03 -8.62 -4.47
C LEU A 116 -5.58 -9.70 -3.55
N ALA A 117 -4.76 -10.22 -2.61
CA ALA A 117 -5.21 -11.33 -1.75
C ALA A 117 -6.04 -10.87 -0.56
N VAL A 118 -5.75 -9.68 0.02
CA VAL A 118 -6.53 -9.19 1.17
C VAL A 118 -7.74 -8.37 0.71
N LYS A 119 -7.54 -7.36 -0.15
CA LYS A 119 -8.61 -6.40 -0.47
C LYS A 119 -9.44 -6.81 -1.68
N TYR A 120 -8.82 -7.07 -2.82
CA TYR A 120 -9.56 -7.36 -4.05
C TYR A 120 -10.26 -8.71 -3.99
N TYR A 121 -9.61 -9.73 -3.44
CA TYR A 121 -10.24 -11.03 -3.21
C TYR A 121 -11.45 -10.93 -2.27
N MET A 122 -11.31 -10.21 -1.15
CA MET A 122 -12.45 -9.96 -0.26
C MET A 122 -13.59 -9.25 -0.98
N TYR A 123 -13.28 -8.28 -1.85
CA TYR A 123 -14.26 -7.51 -2.60
C TYR A 123 -14.97 -8.32 -3.70
N GLY A 124 -14.21 -9.12 -4.47
CA GLY A 124 -14.71 -9.79 -5.68
C GLY A 124 -14.89 -11.30 -5.57
N GLY A 125 -14.21 -11.98 -4.63
CA GLY A 125 -14.30 -13.43 -4.42
C GLY A 125 -13.55 -14.28 -5.45
N GLU A 126 -12.72 -13.71 -6.32
CA GLU A 126 -12.02 -14.45 -7.38
C GLU A 126 -10.72 -15.10 -6.88
N ALA A 127 -10.73 -16.42 -6.67
CA ALA A 127 -9.61 -17.16 -6.10
C ALA A 127 -8.32 -17.17 -6.96
N ALA A 128 -8.40 -16.83 -8.24
CA ALA A 128 -7.24 -16.74 -9.12
C ALA A 128 -6.20 -15.71 -8.61
N TYR A 129 -6.65 -14.65 -7.94
CA TYR A 129 -5.74 -13.66 -7.33
C TYR A 129 -4.99 -14.20 -6.12
N LEU A 130 -5.57 -15.12 -5.38
CA LEU A 130 -4.86 -15.84 -4.31
C LEU A 130 -3.75 -16.72 -4.87
N GLN A 131 -4.02 -17.40 -6.00
CA GLN A 131 -3.02 -18.22 -6.66
C GLN A 131 -1.85 -17.36 -7.20
N MET A 132 -2.14 -16.24 -7.82
CA MET A 132 -1.13 -15.30 -8.31
C MET A 132 -0.23 -14.77 -7.18
N VAL A 133 -0.81 -14.42 -6.03
CA VAL A 133 -0.05 -13.98 -4.85
C VAL A 133 0.77 -15.13 -4.26
N ARG A 134 0.22 -16.35 -4.22
CA ARG A 134 0.94 -17.55 -3.78
C ARG A 134 2.21 -17.76 -4.59
N GLU A 135 2.12 -17.72 -5.91
CA GLU A 135 3.26 -17.89 -6.82
C GLU A 135 4.33 -16.83 -6.56
N ASN A 136 3.91 -15.59 -6.31
CA ASN A 136 4.79 -14.49 -6.00
C ASN A 136 5.55 -14.70 -4.68
N LEU A 137 4.83 -15.03 -3.61
CA LEU A 137 5.43 -15.29 -2.30
C LEU A 137 6.34 -16.53 -2.32
N ASP A 138 5.95 -17.60 -3.01
CA ASP A 138 6.76 -18.81 -3.17
C ASP A 138 8.04 -18.52 -3.98
N PHE A 139 7.97 -17.66 -4.99
CA PHE A 139 9.15 -17.20 -5.72
C PHE A 139 10.14 -16.48 -4.79
N ILE A 140 9.67 -15.55 -3.96
CA ILE A 140 10.52 -14.84 -2.99
C ILE A 140 11.14 -15.81 -1.99
N LEU A 141 10.34 -16.72 -1.41
CA LEU A 141 10.85 -17.73 -0.45
C LEU A 141 11.93 -18.62 -1.05
N SER A 142 11.81 -18.96 -2.32
CA SER A 142 12.71 -19.89 -2.99
C SER A 142 13.98 -19.21 -3.54
N ASN A 143 13.90 -17.95 -3.94
CA ASN A 143 14.91 -17.31 -4.80
C ASN A 143 15.47 -16.01 -4.24
N ALA A 144 14.85 -15.42 -3.19
CA ALA A 144 15.16 -14.07 -2.72
C ALA A 144 15.32 -13.99 -1.19
N THR A 145 15.73 -15.07 -0.52
CA THR A 145 15.84 -15.14 0.94
C THR A 145 17.28 -15.33 1.37
N THR A 146 17.70 -14.61 2.40
CA THR A 146 19.08 -14.72 2.94
C THR A 146 19.35 -16.11 3.53
N PRO A 147 20.58 -16.63 3.43
CA PRO A 147 20.97 -17.88 4.07
C PRO A 147 20.76 -17.88 5.60
N ALA A 148 20.45 -19.06 6.14
CA ALA A 148 20.18 -19.25 7.57
C ALA A 148 21.39 -18.99 8.50
N ASP A 149 22.60 -18.97 7.96
CA ASP A 149 23.85 -18.68 8.69
C ASP A 149 24.24 -17.19 8.67
N PHE A 150 23.41 -16.34 8.04
CA PHE A 150 23.63 -14.89 8.04
C PHE A 150 23.12 -14.27 9.34
N HIS A 151 23.63 -13.08 9.67
CA HIS A 151 23.14 -12.31 10.82
C HIS A 151 21.64 -11.95 10.68
N TRP A 152 21.24 -11.56 9.47
CA TRP A 152 19.82 -11.41 9.09
C TRP A 152 19.38 -12.69 8.37
N ALA A 153 19.16 -13.75 9.16
CA ALA A 153 18.85 -15.07 8.65
C ALA A 153 17.42 -15.14 8.08
N SER A 154 17.27 -15.83 6.97
CA SER A 154 15.96 -16.12 6.34
C SER A 154 15.07 -14.90 6.09
N CYS A 155 15.69 -13.75 5.80
CA CYS A 155 15.02 -12.50 5.48
C CYS A 155 14.95 -12.28 3.97
N PRO A 156 13.88 -11.66 3.44
CA PRO A 156 13.79 -11.35 2.02
C PRO A 156 14.74 -10.22 1.62
N TYR A 157 15.38 -10.37 0.46
CA TYR A 157 16.09 -9.27 -0.18
C TYR A 157 15.12 -8.26 -0.78
N ALA A 158 15.44 -6.98 -0.68
CA ALA A 158 14.59 -5.91 -1.19
C ALA A 158 14.69 -5.74 -2.70
N SER A 159 15.91 -5.71 -3.24
CA SER A 159 16.17 -5.39 -4.64
C SER A 159 16.97 -6.45 -5.38
N SER A 160 16.95 -6.40 -6.71
CA SER A 160 17.62 -7.35 -7.60
C SER A 160 18.00 -6.70 -8.92
N ASP A 161 18.97 -7.30 -9.60
CA ASP A 161 19.30 -6.93 -10.97
C ASP A 161 18.17 -7.37 -11.94
N PRO A 162 17.89 -6.59 -13.00
CA PRO A 162 16.86 -6.92 -13.98
C PRO A 162 17.06 -8.31 -14.58
N GLY A 163 15.98 -9.07 -14.69
CA GLY A 163 15.98 -10.41 -15.27
C GLY A 163 16.58 -11.50 -14.38
N SER A 164 16.98 -11.20 -13.14
CA SER A 164 17.52 -12.20 -12.22
C SER A 164 16.47 -13.16 -11.71
N THR A 165 16.76 -14.44 -11.79
CA THR A 165 15.92 -15.52 -11.20
C THR A 165 16.39 -15.94 -9.80
N ILE A 166 17.58 -15.53 -9.38
CA ILE A 166 18.11 -15.69 -8.01
C ILE A 166 18.51 -14.31 -7.51
N ILE A 167 17.98 -13.94 -6.35
CA ILE A 167 18.06 -12.59 -5.82
C ILE A 167 18.89 -12.56 -4.55
N GLN A 168 19.97 -11.75 -4.58
CA GLN A 168 20.90 -11.56 -3.46
C GLN A 168 21.33 -10.09 -3.30
N GLY A 169 20.41 -9.15 -3.52
CA GLY A 169 20.70 -7.74 -3.72
C GLY A 169 21.08 -7.46 -5.18
N THR A 170 21.58 -6.28 -5.47
CA THR A 170 22.03 -5.87 -6.81
C THR A 170 23.55 -5.83 -6.91
N ASN A 171 24.10 -5.84 -8.15
CA ASN A 171 25.53 -5.62 -8.36
C ASN A 171 25.96 -4.16 -8.15
N TYR A 172 25.02 -3.27 -7.88
CA TYR A 172 25.24 -1.83 -7.73
C TYR A 172 24.89 -1.37 -6.32
N TYR A 173 25.44 -0.21 -5.94
CA TYR A 173 25.18 0.44 -4.68
C TYR A 173 24.94 1.94 -4.88
N GLY A 174 23.76 2.40 -4.46
CA GLY A 174 23.35 3.80 -4.63
C GLY A 174 23.24 4.24 -6.08
N ASN A 175 23.18 5.53 -6.33
CA ASN A 175 23.03 6.14 -7.66
C ASN A 175 21.87 5.60 -8.48
N GLY A 176 20.77 5.21 -7.83
CA GLY A 176 19.60 4.66 -8.48
C GLY A 176 19.73 3.23 -8.98
N ASN A 177 20.70 2.47 -8.49
CA ASN A 177 21.00 1.13 -9.00
C ASN A 177 20.75 -0.02 -8.01
N GLY A 178 20.38 0.28 -6.76
CA GLY A 178 19.99 -0.76 -5.78
C GLY A 178 20.84 -0.83 -4.52
N ASP A 179 20.77 -1.96 -3.82
CA ASP A 179 21.23 -2.11 -2.44
C ASP A 179 22.65 -2.59 -2.24
N ALA A 180 23.34 -2.98 -3.27
CA ALA A 180 24.56 -3.74 -3.28
C ALA A 180 24.36 -5.25 -2.98
N PRO A 181 25.34 -6.10 -3.37
CA PRO A 181 25.27 -7.52 -3.09
C PRO A 181 25.17 -7.82 -1.59
N LEU A 182 24.34 -8.78 -1.24
CA LEU A 182 24.07 -9.26 0.12
C LEU A 182 23.52 -8.18 1.08
N CYS A 183 22.98 -7.08 0.55
CA CYS A 183 22.30 -6.06 1.34
C CYS A 183 20.79 -6.24 1.30
N LEU A 184 20.13 -5.86 2.39
CA LEU A 184 18.69 -5.85 2.52
C LEU A 184 18.21 -4.55 3.19
N GLU A 185 16.92 -4.30 3.11
CA GLU A 185 16.24 -3.16 3.70
C GLU A 185 15.30 -3.63 4.82
N PRO A 186 15.55 -3.28 6.08
CA PRO A 186 14.72 -3.71 7.21
C PRO A 186 13.24 -3.29 7.15
N ASP A 187 12.91 -2.19 6.48
CA ASP A 187 11.51 -1.81 6.24
C ASP A 187 10.82 -2.80 5.28
N LYS A 188 11.52 -3.29 4.26
CA LYS A 188 11.03 -4.34 3.35
C LYS A 188 10.94 -5.70 4.03
N VAL A 189 11.82 -6.00 4.98
CA VAL A 189 11.68 -7.18 5.86
C VAL A 189 10.37 -7.08 6.65
N GLY A 190 10.03 -5.89 7.17
CA GLY A 190 8.75 -5.64 7.84
C GLY A 190 7.56 -5.79 6.91
N GLU A 191 7.57 -5.18 5.72
CA GLU A 191 6.50 -5.29 4.72
C GLU A 191 6.26 -6.74 4.30
N MET A 192 7.32 -7.48 4.02
CA MET A 192 7.22 -8.90 3.66
C MET A 192 6.74 -9.77 4.81
N GLY A 193 7.19 -9.47 6.05
CA GLY A 193 6.69 -10.15 7.24
C GLY A 193 5.18 -10.00 7.40
N VAL A 194 4.66 -8.78 7.18
CA VAL A 194 3.21 -8.51 7.16
C VAL A 194 2.53 -9.29 6.04
N ALA A 195 3.07 -9.30 4.82
CA ALA A 195 2.50 -10.01 3.69
C ALA A 195 2.43 -11.53 3.93
N TYR A 196 3.50 -12.13 4.41
CA TYR A 196 3.52 -13.55 4.78
C TYR A 196 2.48 -13.86 5.85
N LEU A 197 2.38 -13.03 6.89
CA LEU A 197 1.41 -13.23 7.97
C LEU A 197 -0.03 -13.07 7.49
N GLN A 198 -0.31 -12.13 6.60
CA GLN A 198 -1.62 -11.97 5.98
C GLN A 198 -1.97 -13.20 5.12
N PHE A 199 -1.02 -13.69 4.34
CA PHE A 199 -1.26 -14.85 3.48
C PHE A 199 -1.36 -16.15 4.26
N TYR A 200 -0.61 -16.30 5.37
CA TYR A 200 -0.85 -17.36 6.34
C TYR A 200 -2.28 -17.33 6.90
N GLN A 201 -2.78 -16.16 7.28
CA GLN A 201 -4.14 -16.04 7.79
C GLN A 201 -5.21 -16.43 6.75
N ILE A 202 -4.92 -16.26 5.44
CA ILE A 202 -5.81 -16.70 4.36
C ILE A 202 -5.76 -18.21 4.20
N THR A 203 -4.56 -18.81 4.18
CA THR A 203 -4.32 -20.18 3.69
C THR A 203 -4.08 -21.20 4.80
N GLU A 204 -3.66 -20.75 5.98
CA GLU A 204 -3.17 -21.55 7.10
C GLU A 204 -1.97 -22.44 6.74
N GLU A 205 -1.17 -22.07 5.71
CA GLU A 205 0.05 -22.78 5.33
C GLU A 205 1.24 -22.35 6.18
N GLU A 206 1.79 -23.25 6.98
CA GLU A 206 2.85 -22.99 7.96
C GLU A 206 4.10 -22.33 7.37
N LYS A 207 4.46 -22.61 6.12
CA LYS A 207 5.64 -21.97 5.46
C LYS A 207 5.59 -20.43 5.48
N TYR A 208 4.38 -19.85 5.39
CA TYR A 208 4.22 -18.40 5.44
C TYR A 208 4.25 -17.87 6.88
N LEU A 209 3.77 -18.65 7.85
CA LEU A 209 3.95 -18.32 9.27
C LEU A 209 5.43 -18.33 9.63
N ASP A 210 6.15 -19.39 9.26
CA ASP A 210 7.60 -19.49 9.51
C ASP A 210 8.36 -18.31 8.89
N ALA A 211 8.01 -17.93 7.67
CA ALA A 211 8.62 -16.78 7.00
C ALA A 211 8.32 -15.46 7.73
N ALA A 212 7.08 -15.23 8.17
CA ALA A 212 6.71 -14.06 8.95
C ALA A 212 7.45 -14.01 10.29
N LEU A 213 7.58 -15.15 10.98
CA LEU A 213 8.31 -15.25 12.24
C LEU A 213 9.82 -15.02 12.06
N ASN A 214 10.42 -15.52 10.98
CA ASN A 214 11.83 -15.23 10.65
C ASN A 214 12.07 -13.73 10.46
N CYS A 215 11.17 -13.04 9.74
CA CYS A 215 11.23 -11.59 9.60
C CYS A 215 11.12 -10.88 10.95
N ALA A 216 10.15 -11.28 11.78
CA ALA A 216 9.92 -10.67 13.09
C ALA A 216 11.08 -10.92 14.07
N ASP A 217 11.61 -12.15 14.11
CA ASP A 217 12.77 -12.51 14.95
C ASP A 217 14.00 -11.71 14.57
N ALA A 218 14.30 -11.60 13.26
CA ALA A 218 15.44 -10.82 12.78
C ALA A 218 15.28 -9.32 13.11
N LEU A 219 14.09 -8.77 12.93
CA LEU A 219 13.81 -7.37 13.28
C LEU A 219 13.91 -7.13 14.79
N ALA A 220 13.38 -8.01 15.63
CA ALA A 220 13.44 -7.89 17.09
C ALA A 220 14.87 -8.00 17.62
N ALA A 221 15.68 -8.89 17.04
CA ALA A 221 17.08 -9.08 17.41
C ALA A 221 17.98 -7.88 17.02
N ASN A 222 17.57 -7.10 16.02
CA ASN A 222 18.40 -6.03 15.45
C ASN A 222 17.87 -4.62 15.70
N VAL A 223 16.84 -4.46 16.54
CA VAL A 223 16.35 -3.14 16.93
C VAL A 223 17.37 -2.42 17.80
N ARG A 224 17.67 -1.18 17.47
CA ARG A 224 18.58 -0.30 18.21
C ARG A 224 17.84 0.94 18.73
N ASP A 225 18.47 1.71 19.59
CA ASP A 225 17.94 2.99 20.00
C ASP A 225 18.06 3.98 18.84
N GLY A 226 16.93 4.64 18.54
CA GLY A 226 16.88 5.67 17.50
C GLY A 226 17.24 7.05 18.03
N ASN A 227 17.73 7.91 17.15
CA ASN A 227 17.96 9.34 17.41
C ASN A 227 17.82 10.13 16.09
N TYR A 228 18.25 11.38 16.05
CA TYR A 228 18.13 12.21 14.83
C TYR A 228 19.08 11.80 13.68
N LYS A 229 20.05 10.92 13.91
CA LYS A 229 21.01 10.41 12.88
C LYS A 229 20.73 8.97 12.47
N GLN A 230 20.18 8.17 13.35
CA GLN A 230 19.91 6.76 13.12
C GLN A 230 18.51 6.39 13.58
N SER A 231 17.80 5.63 12.78
CA SER A 231 16.50 5.05 13.13
C SER A 231 16.66 3.74 13.91
N PRO A 232 15.59 3.21 14.51
CA PRO A 232 15.60 1.90 15.18
C PRO A 232 16.12 0.76 14.31
N TRP A 233 15.90 0.82 13.02
CA TRP A 233 16.55 -0.03 12.02
C TRP A 233 17.19 0.85 10.95
N PRO A 234 18.40 0.51 10.44
CA PRO A 234 19.00 1.22 9.34
C PRO A 234 18.13 1.11 8.08
N TYR A 235 18.32 1.99 7.12
CA TYR A 235 17.67 1.83 5.83
C TYR A 235 18.22 0.61 5.09
N ARG A 236 19.56 0.53 4.91
CA ARG A 236 20.25 -0.62 4.30
C ARG A 236 21.22 -1.25 5.27
N VAL A 237 21.27 -2.58 5.25
CA VAL A 237 22.16 -3.36 6.06
C VAL A 237 22.75 -4.52 5.26
N HIS A 238 24.05 -4.78 5.45
CA HIS A 238 24.67 -5.98 4.89
C HIS A 238 24.22 -7.20 5.69
N ALA A 239 23.43 -8.09 5.07
CA ALA A 239 22.72 -9.17 5.75
C ALA A 239 23.62 -10.14 6.54
N ARG A 240 24.84 -10.41 6.06
CA ARG A 240 25.76 -11.35 6.70
C ARG A 240 26.46 -10.75 7.92
N THR A 241 26.80 -9.46 7.90
CA THR A 241 27.68 -8.82 8.90
C THR A 241 26.98 -7.82 9.81
N ASN A 242 25.72 -7.48 9.52
CA ASN A 242 24.95 -6.42 10.18
C ASN A 242 25.59 -5.02 10.06
N LEU A 243 26.43 -4.79 9.06
CA LEU A 243 26.97 -3.46 8.80
C LEU A 243 25.88 -2.56 8.21
N ALA A 244 25.55 -1.48 8.92
CA ALA A 244 24.63 -0.47 8.38
C ALA A 244 25.31 0.28 7.23
N MET A 245 24.64 0.34 6.09
CA MET A 245 25.08 1.06 4.89
C MET A 245 24.51 2.47 4.89
N GLU A 246 23.23 2.62 5.21
CA GLU A 246 22.56 3.89 5.50
C GLU A 246 21.80 3.78 6.82
N GLU A 247 22.05 4.77 7.69
CA GLU A 247 21.69 4.70 9.10
C GLU A 247 20.25 5.06 9.43
N TYR A 248 19.54 5.78 8.55
CA TYR A 248 18.27 6.39 8.90
C TYR A 248 17.18 6.10 7.86
N CYS A 249 16.08 5.50 8.34
CA CYS A 249 14.81 5.39 7.63
C CYS A 249 13.67 5.75 8.57
N SER A 250 12.79 6.67 8.18
CA SER A 250 11.61 7.02 8.99
C SER A 250 10.45 6.05 8.82
N TYR A 251 10.53 5.13 7.87
CA TYR A 251 9.47 4.18 7.57
C TYR A 251 9.59 2.93 8.46
N VAL A 252 9.12 3.05 9.71
CA VAL A 252 9.16 1.99 10.75
C VAL A 252 7.79 1.34 10.99
N ILE A 253 6.76 1.81 10.32
CA ILE A 253 5.40 1.29 10.48
C ILE A 253 5.24 -0.18 10.06
N PRO A 254 5.86 -0.68 8.99
CA PRO A 254 5.76 -2.10 8.64
C PRO A 254 6.21 -3.04 9.76
N GLN A 255 7.33 -2.71 10.41
CA GLN A 255 7.88 -3.51 11.52
C GLN A 255 6.93 -3.47 12.75
N ILE A 256 6.46 -2.28 13.11
CA ILE A 256 5.48 -2.10 14.20
C ILE A 256 4.21 -2.91 13.89
N ARG A 257 3.67 -2.81 12.68
CA ARG A 257 2.48 -3.53 12.23
C ARG A 257 2.66 -5.05 12.30
N LEU A 258 3.82 -5.56 11.89
CA LEU A 258 4.12 -6.99 11.99
C LEU A 258 4.05 -7.50 13.43
N PHE A 259 4.69 -6.79 14.37
CA PHE A 259 4.68 -7.17 15.78
C PHE A 259 3.28 -7.11 16.39
N ASP A 260 2.51 -6.05 16.08
CA ASP A 260 1.14 -5.91 16.58
C ASP A 260 0.22 -7.00 16.01
N MET A 261 0.36 -7.32 14.72
CA MET A 261 -0.42 -8.40 14.09
C MET A 261 -0.13 -9.76 14.73
N LEU A 262 1.14 -10.10 14.97
CA LEU A 262 1.53 -11.34 15.66
C LEU A 262 0.98 -11.40 17.08
N ALA A 263 1.04 -10.29 17.82
CA ALA A 263 0.47 -10.21 19.17
C ALA A 263 -1.05 -10.38 19.16
N ASN A 264 -1.75 -9.73 18.23
CA ASN A 264 -3.21 -9.77 18.12
C ASN A 264 -3.77 -11.17 17.80
N ILE A 265 -3.03 -11.97 17.03
CA ILE A 265 -3.46 -13.35 16.69
C ILE A 265 -2.80 -14.42 17.56
N ASN A 266 -2.06 -14.03 18.59
CA ASN A 266 -1.32 -14.98 19.44
C ASN A 266 -2.19 -16.01 20.12
N SER A 267 -3.47 -15.72 20.38
CA SER A 267 -4.42 -16.73 20.90
C SER A 267 -4.57 -17.96 19.98
N ARG A 268 -4.23 -17.84 18.71
CA ARG A 268 -4.17 -18.94 17.73
C ARG A 268 -2.76 -19.49 17.52
N LEU A 269 -1.71 -18.66 17.65
CA LEU A 269 -0.34 -19.05 17.34
C LEU A 269 0.40 -19.67 18.52
N ASN A 270 0.13 -19.20 19.74
CA ASN A 270 0.81 -19.63 20.98
C ASN A 270 2.35 -19.47 20.89
N LEU A 271 2.83 -18.27 20.57
CA LEU A 271 4.23 -17.95 20.29
C LEU A 271 5.19 -18.07 21.49
N GLY A 272 4.67 -18.19 22.70
CA GLY A 272 5.46 -18.16 23.94
C GLY A 272 5.78 -16.75 24.45
N GLU A 273 5.95 -16.63 25.77
CA GLU A 273 6.12 -15.35 26.45
C GLU A 273 7.40 -14.62 26.07
N GLU A 274 8.51 -15.34 25.93
CA GLU A 274 9.82 -14.74 25.59
C GLU A 274 9.81 -14.06 24.21
N ARG A 275 9.28 -14.74 23.20
CA ARG A 275 9.18 -14.20 21.84
C ARG A 275 8.25 -12.99 21.79
N LEU A 276 7.09 -13.05 22.43
CA LEU A 276 6.18 -11.91 22.52
C LEU A 276 6.78 -10.72 23.26
N ALA A 277 7.54 -10.96 24.32
CA ALA A 277 8.23 -9.89 25.04
C ALA A 277 9.30 -9.22 24.17
N ALA A 278 10.04 -9.98 23.37
CA ALA A 278 11.02 -9.44 22.42
C ALA A 278 10.34 -8.59 21.33
N TYR A 279 9.24 -9.06 20.75
CA TYR A 279 8.47 -8.32 19.76
C TYR A 279 7.90 -7.02 20.32
N LYS A 280 7.30 -7.10 21.53
CA LYS A 280 6.79 -5.92 22.22
C LYS A 280 7.89 -4.90 22.51
N SER A 281 9.04 -5.36 22.99
CA SER A 281 10.19 -4.47 23.26
C SER A 281 10.69 -3.76 22.00
N ALA A 282 10.81 -4.47 20.88
CA ALA A 282 11.24 -3.88 19.62
C ALA A 282 10.20 -2.88 19.06
N ARG A 283 8.94 -3.25 19.12
CA ARG A 283 7.80 -2.40 18.77
C ARG A 283 7.78 -1.10 19.57
N ASP A 284 7.89 -1.21 20.91
CA ASP A 284 7.82 -0.06 21.79
C ASP A 284 9.01 0.89 21.58
N LYS A 285 10.23 0.39 21.39
CA LYS A 285 11.40 1.20 21.02
C LYS A 285 11.16 2.01 19.74
N ALA A 286 10.62 1.39 18.70
CA ALA A 286 10.33 2.06 17.44
C ALA A 286 9.23 3.11 17.61
N TRP A 287 8.19 2.81 18.37
CA TRP A 287 7.10 3.72 18.68
C TRP A 287 7.58 4.93 19.50
N GLU A 288 8.34 4.71 20.56
CA GLU A 288 8.93 5.77 21.39
C GLU A 288 9.82 6.69 20.58
N TRP A 289 10.67 6.12 19.71
CA TRP A 289 11.51 6.92 18.81
C TRP A 289 10.67 7.75 17.84
N LEU A 290 9.65 7.15 17.22
CA LEU A 290 8.78 7.82 16.24
C LEU A 290 8.20 9.14 16.81
N PHE A 291 7.81 9.13 18.09
CA PHE A 291 7.20 10.26 18.80
C PHE A 291 8.18 11.08 19.64
N SER A 292 9.44 10.66 19.74
CA SER A 292 10.47 11.39 20.53
C SER A 292 10.76 12.77 19.92
N ILE A 293 11.45 13.63 20.70
CA ILE A 293 11.89 14.94 20.20
C ILE A 293 12.85 14.83 18.99
N GLU A 294 13.53 13.71 18.83
CA GLU A 294 14.45 13.43 17.74
C GLU A 294 13.78 12.64 16.58
N GLY A 295 12.58 12.14 16.82
CA GLY A 295 11.83 11.33 15.87
C GLY A 295 11.08 12.13 14.81
N PRO A 296 10.61 11.47 13.75
CA PRO A 296 10.01 12.15 12.59
C PRO A 296 8.68 12.85 12.90
N MET A 297 7.91 12.41 13.89
CA MET A 297 6.66 13.07 14.30
C MET A 297 6.89 14.48 14.90
N LYS A 298 8.09 14.78 15.38
CA LYS A 298 8.45 16.10 15.94
C LYS A 298 9.37 16.89 15.01
N THR A 299 10.26 16.23 14.31
CA THR A 299 11.24 16.87 13.43
C THR A 299 10.74 17.07 12.01
N PHE A 300 9.71 16.35 11.59
CA PHE A 300 9.25 16.22 10.19
C PHE A 300 10.35 15.77 9.22
N VAL A 301 11.38 15.11 9.73
CA VAL A 301 12.41 14.49 8.91
C VAL A 301 11.92 13.12 8.46
N TRP A 302 10.96 13.12 7.53
CA TRP A 302 10.39 11.93 6.89
C TRP A 302 11.35 11.42 5.79
N LYS A 303 12.56 11.12 6.21
CA LYS A 303 13.62 10.61 5.37
C LYS A 303 13.36 9.12 5.13
N GLY A 304 13.42 8.74 3.91
CA GLY A 304 13.28 7.37 3.46
C GLY A 304 13.87 7.25 2.07
N TYR A 305 13.93 6.06 1.59
CA TYR A 305 14.52 5.75 0.31
C TYR A 305 13.71 4.71 -0.40
N PHE A 306 13.90 4.77 -1.67
CA PHE A 306 13.74 3.64 -2.53
C PHE A 306 15.15 3.27 -3.04
N GLU A 307 15.32 2.08 -3.52
CA GLU A 307 16.59 1.61 -4.10
C GLU A 307 17.10 2.47 -5.25
N ASP A 308 16.24 3.36 -5.80
CA ASP A 308 16.56 4.30 -6.87
C ASP A 308 17.11 5.67 -6.40
N VAL A 309 17.19 5.91 -5.10
CA VAL A 309 17.74 7.16 -4.58
C VAL A 309 19.26 7.18 -4.68
N PRO A 310 19.86 8.15 -5.37
CA PRO A 310 21.32 8.30 -5.39
C PRO A 310 21.87 8.48 -3.98
N TYR A 311 22.95 7.79 -3.68
CA TYR A 311 23.59 7.78 -2.36
C TYR A 311 23.91 9.17 -1.80
N ASP A 312 24.38 10.10 -2.64
CA ASP A 312 24.69 11.47 -2.26
C ASP A 312 23.46 12.35 -1.98
N HIS A 313 22.27 11.89 -2.31
CA HIS A 313 21.00 12.56 -2.07
C HIS A 313 20.28 12.09 -0.80
N ASP A 314 20.78 11.04 -0.15
CA ASP A 314 20.15 10.39 0.99
C ASP A 314 19.78 11.35 2.13
N ASN A 315 20.66 12.29 2.44
CA ASN A 315 20.43 13.26 3.52
C ASN A 315 19.35 14.31 3.24
N LYS A 316 18.95 14.49 1.98
CA LYS A 316 18.02 15.52 1.54
C LYS A 316 16.66 14.95 1.16
N ASN A 317 16.62 13.69 0.81
CA ASN A 317 15.37 13.08 0.35
C ASN A 317 14.33 13.00 1.47
N ARG A 318 13.08 13.20 1.11
CA ARG A 318 11.89 12.98 1.92
C ARG A 318 10.90 12.20 1.07
N VAL A 319 10.20 11.25 1.69
CA VAL A 319 9.27 10.36 1.01
C VAL A 319 7.84 10.55 1.52
N GLN A 320 6.89 10.40 0.64
CA GLN A 320 5.47 10.53 0.95
C GLN A 320 4.93 9.30 1.70
N ILE A 321 5.47 8.10 1.43
CA ILE A 321 4.96 6.84 2.00
C ILE A 321 5.02 6.83 3.52
N ALA A 322 6.15 7.21 4.12
CA ALA A 322 6.34 7.09 5.57
C ALA A 322 5.31 7.90 6.40
N PRO A 323 5.08 9.21 6.16
CA PRO A 323 4.06 9.96 6.89
C PRO A 323 2.63 9.50 6.58
N MET A 324 2.33 9.05 5.34
CA MET A 324 0.97 8.60 5.00
C MET A 324 0.64 7.25 5.61
N GLU A 325 1.56 6.29 5.60
CA GLU A 325 1.34 5.01 6.28
C GLU A 325 1.36 5.16 7.80
N THR A 326 2.11 6.14 8.34
CA THR A 326 2.01 6.51 9.76
C THR A 326 0.61 7.05 10.09
N ALA A 327 0.08 7.98 9.29
CA ALA A 327 -1.27 8.49 9.49
C ALA A 327 -2.34 7.38 9.40
N ARG A 328 -2.21 6.47 8.45
CA ARG A 328 -3.08 5.30 8.32
C ARG A 328 -3.04 4.42 9.55
N TYR A 329 -1.83 4.06 10.01
CA TYR A 329 -1.65 3.23 11.19
C TYR A 329 -2.26 3.88 12.45
N LEU A 330 -2.06 5.19 12.64
CA LEU A 330 -2.66 5.94 13.75
C LEU A 330 -4.19 5.89 13.71
N MET A 331 -4.81 6.02 12.54
CA MET A 331 -6.27 5.93 12.41
C MET A 331 -6.81 4.51 12.64
N GLU A 332 -6.05 3.48 12.27
CA GLU A 332 -6.39 2.07 12.52
C GLU A 332 -6.26 1.68 13.99
N ASN A 333 -5.43 2.41 14.76
CA ASN A 333 -5.11 2.19 16.17
C ASN A 333 -5.35 3.47 16.99
N ALA A 334 -6.50 4.08 16.82
CA ALA A 334 -6.82 5.41 17.31
C ALA A 334 -6.71 5.59 18.84
N ASP A 335 -6.85 4.52 19.58
CA ASP A 335 -6.70 4.45 21.04
C ASP A 335 -5.24 4.53 21.53
N GLN A 336 -4.28 4.30 20.66
CA GLN A 336 -2.85 4.36 21.00
C GLN A 336 -2.27 5.77 20.96
N ASP A 337 -2.94 6.72 20.31
CA ASP A 337 -2.47 8.10 20.18
C ASP A 337 -3.45 9.11 20.80
N PRO A 338 -3.15 9.67 21.99
CA PRO A 338 -4.00 10.68 22.63
C PRO A 338 -4.06 12.00 21.84
N TYR A 339 -3.17 12.21 20.88
CA TYR A 339 -3.10 13.40 20.01
C TYR A 339 -3.44 13.05 18.55
N LEU A 340 -4.27 12.02 18.36
CA LEU A 340 -4.63 11.52 17.02
C LEU A 340 -5.05 12.62 16.05
N LYS A 341 -5.91 13.54 16.51
CA LYS A 341 -6.43 14.60 15.65
C LYS A 341 -5.33 15.52 15.15
N GLU A 342 -4.48 15.99 16.06
CA GLU A 342 -3.37 16.89 15.73
C GLU A 342 -2.33 16.19 14.85
N ASN A 343 -1.97 14.96 15.17
CA ASN A 343 -0.94 14.22 14.48
C ASN A 343 -1.37 13.84 13.06
N VAL A 344 -2.55 13.26 12.86
CA VAL A 344 -3.04 12.89 11.52
C VAL A 344 -3.25 14.13 10.65
N THR A 345 -3.84 15.19 11.20
CA THR A 345 -4.00 16.47 10.50
C THR A 345 -2.65 17.02 10.04
N ALA A 346 -1.64 17.03 10.93
CA ALA A 346 -0.30 17.54 10.59
C ALA A 346 0.37 16.71 9.48
N LEU A 347 0.22 15.37 9.50
CA LEU A 347 0.79 14.49 8.49
C LEU A 347 0.14 14.70 7.10
N ILE A 348 -1.18 14.81 7.04
CA ILE A 348 -1.90 15.08 5.78
C ILE A 348 -1.47 16.44 5.21
N HIS A 349 -1.46 17.49 6.02
CA HIS A 349 -1.05 18.82 5.55
C HIS A 349 0.43 18.89 5.18
N TYR A 350 1.30 18.20 5.92
CA TYR A 350 2.71 18.08 5.54
C TYR A 350 2.85 17.44 4.14
N CYS A 351 2.18 16.33 3.88
CA CYS A 351 2.25 15.67 2.57
C CYS A 351 1.71 16.56 1.46
N ASN A 352 0.57 17.23 1.67
CA ASN A 352 0.02 18.15 0.68
C ASN A 352 1.00 19.30 0.35
N MET A 353 1.69 19.85 1.37
CA MET A 353 2.65 20.94 1.15
C MET A 353 3.98 20.47 0.54
N ALA A 354 4.46 19.28 0.92
CA ALA A 354 5.78 18.81 0.51
C ALA A 354 5.75 18.07 -0.84
N PHE A 355 4.69 17.36 -1.15
CA PHE A 355 4.58 16.45 -2.30
C PHE A 355 3.44 16.80 -3.25
N GLY A 356 2.50 17.66 -2.84
CA GLY A 356 1.45 18.14 -3.72
C GLY A 356 2.03 19.02 -4.81
N THR A 357 1.70 18.73 -6.06
CA THR A 357 2.10 19.54 -7.21
C THR A 357 0.94 19.78 -8.16
N HIS A 358 0.89 20.99 -8.72
CA HIS A 358 -0.13 21.32 -9.69
C HIS A 358 0.10 20.52 -10.97
N SER A 359 -0.86 19.66 -11.30
CA SER A 359 -0.80 18.82 -12.50
C SER A 359 -1.47 19.50 -13.69
N THR A 360 -1.23 18.97 -14.90
CA THR A 360 -1.85 19.42 -16.14
C THR A 360 -3.38 19.28 -16.16
N LEU A 361 -3.96 18.45 -15.29
CA LEU A 361 -5.40 18.35 -15.09
C LEU A 361 -5.96 19.37 -14.10
N GLY A 362 -5.14 20.32 -13.62
CA GLY A 362 -5.58 21.42 -12.77
C GLY A 362 -5.68 21.09 -11.28
N TYR A 363 -5.09 19.97 -10.81
CA TYR A 363 -5.17 19.51 -9.42
C TYR A 363 -3.80 19.25 -8.82
N ASN A 364 -3.73 19.34 -7.50
CA ASN A 364 -2.54 18.98 -6.72
C ASN A 364 -2.49 17.46 -6.54
N ALA A 365 -1.91 16.77 -7.53
CA ALA A 365 -1.58 15.37 -7.39
C ALA A 365 -0.30 15.18 -6.57
N GLN A 366 -0.11 14.00 -5.99
CA GLN A 366 0.98 13.74 -5.07
C GLN A 366 2.19 13.12 -5.77
N CYS A 367 3.35 13.68 -5.47
CA CYS A 367 4.64 13.14 -5.88
C CYS A 367 5.13 12.09 -4.89
N GLU A 368 6.02 11.23 -5.36
CA GLU A 368 6.60 10.15 -4.60
C GLU A 368 7.55 10.63 -3.50
N GLN A 369 8.53 11.45 -3.90
CA GLN A 369 9.66 11.86 -3.06
C GLN A 369 10.29 13.16 -3.59
N LEU A 370 11.05 13.87 -2.76
CA LEU A 370 11.58 15.18 -3.12
C LEU A 370 12.60 15.16 -4.27
N ILE A 371 13.33 14.07 -4.45
CA ILE A 371 14.25 13.95 -5.59
C ILE A 371 13.54 13.54 -6.89
N CYS A 372 12.29 13.10 -6.80
CA CYS A 372 11.44 12.74 -7.93
C CYS A 372 10.07 13.41 -7.76
N MET A 373 9.98 14.70 -8.11
CA MET A 373 8.76 15.50 -7.98
C MET A 373 7.82 15.28 -9.18
N LEU A 374 7.52 14.00 -9.45
CA LEU A 374 6.54 13.59 -10.46
C LEU A 374 5.25 13.14 -9.77
N PRO A 375 4.09 13.67 -10.17
CA PRO A 375 2.81 13.19 -9.68
C PRO A 375 2.57 11.75 -10.15
N MET A 376 2.24 10.88 -9.21
CA MET A 376 2.04 9.44 -9.47
C MET A 376 0.68 8.95 -9.01
N GLY A 377 0.07 8.05 -9.77
CA GLY A 377 -1.24 7.47 -9.47
C GLY A 377 -1.27 6.74 -8.13
N SER A 378 -0.23 5.96 -7.79
CA SER A 378 -0.10 5.24 -6.52
C SER A 378 -0.03 6.19 -5.32
N HIS A 379 0.84 7.19 -5.37
CA HIS A 379 1.01 8.16 -4.28
C HIS A 379 -0.19 9.08 -4.11
N THR A 380 -0.82 9.47 -5.22
CA THR A 380 -2.04 10.27 -5.20
C THR A 380 -3.21 9.48 -4.62
N SER A 381 -3.38 8.21 -4.99
CA SER A 381 -4.43 7.36 -4.42
C SER A 381 -4.17 7.03 -2.94
N ARG A 382 -2.90 6.88 -2.51
CA ARG A 382 -2.54 6.75 -1.08
C ARG A 382 -2.99 7.96 -0.28
N TYR A 383 -2.62 9.16 -0.72
CA TYR A 383 -3.04 10.39 -0.07
C TYR A 383 -4.57 10.52 -0.01
N ALA A 384 -5.25 10.24 -1.13
CA ALA A 384 -6.70 10.27 -1.20
C ALA A 384 -7.35 9.30 -0.20
N SER A 385 -6.83 8.07 -0.07
CA SER A 385 -7.35 7.07 0.86
C SER A 385 -7.18 7.51 2.32
N VAL A 386 -6.04 8.10 2.67
CA VAL A 386 -5.80 8.64 4.03
C VAL A 386 -6.77 9.81 4.32
N CYS A 387 -7.00 10.69 3.34
CA CYS A 387 -8.00 11.76 3.49
C CYS A 387 -9.43 11.21 3.66
N ALA A 388 -9.82 10.17 2.90
CA ALA A 388 -11.12 9.52 3.05
C ALA A 388 -11.30 8.88 4.44
N MET A 389 -10.27 8.16 4.91
CA MET A 389 -10.26 7.58 6.26
C MET A 389 -10.36 8.66 7.33
N TRP A 390 -9.61 9.76 7.18
CA TRP A 390 -9.64 10.86 8.15
C TRP A 390 -10.97 11.58 8.16
N HIS A 391 -11.59 11.86 6.99
CA HIS A 391 -12.95 12.38 6.92
C HIS A 391 -13.94 11.47 7.66
N ASN A 392 -13.82 10.15 7.49
CA ASN A 392 -14.71 9.20 8.15
C ASN A 392 -14.64 9.30 9.69
N LEU A 393 -13.49 9.67 10.24
CA LEU A 393 -13.30 9.86 11.69
C LEU A 393 -13.67 11.28 12.15
N CYS A 394 -13.11 12.32 11.51
CA CYS A 394 -13.25 13.70 11.96
C CYS A 394 -14.51 14.42 11.43
N LYS A 395 -15.13 13.92 10.36
CA LYS A 395 -16.31 14.48 9.67
C LYS A 395 -16.12 15.87 9.05
N GLU A 396 -14.87 16.31 8.84
CA GLU A 396 -14.56 17.60 8.20
C GLU A 396 -14.57 17.44 6.67
N ASP A 397 -15.43 18.18 5.95
CA ASP A 397 -15.71 18.03 4.52
C ASP A 397 -14.49 18.31 3.62
N TRP A 398 -13.54 19.11 4.08
CA TRP A 398 -12.32 19.38 3.33
C TRP A 398 -11.58 18.08 2.94
N TYR A 399 -11.46 17.13 3.87
CA TYR A 399 -10.78 15.86 3.62
C TYR A 399 -11.53 14.96 2.62
N LYS A 400 -12.86 15.00 2.66
CA LYS A 400 -13.66 14.28 1.66
C LYS A 400 -13.47 14.86 0.26
N LYS A 401 -13.41 16.20 0.17
CA LYS A 401 -13.15 16.89 -1.09
C LYS A 401 -11.75 16.55 -1.62
N GLU A 402 -10.72 16.64 -0.78
CA GLU A 402 -9.36 16.25 -1.14
C GLU A 402 -9.30 14.80 -1.64
N ALA A 403 -9.93 13.88 -0.91
CA ALA A 403 -9.99 12.47 -1.31
C ALA A 403 -10.67 12.31 -2.69
N PHE A 404 -11.80 12.96 -2.92
CA PHE A 404 -12.55 12.88 -4.16
C PHE A 404 -11.74 13.39 -5.36
N GLU A 405 -11.15 14.56 -5.24
CA GLU A 405 -10.38 15.19 -6.32
C GLU A 405 -9.12 14.40 -6.67
N ASN A 406 -8.40 13.90 -5.65
CA ASN A 406 -7.20 13.10 -5.85
C ASN A 406 -7.51 11.70 -6.40
N PHE A 407 -8.56 11.03 -5.93
CA PHE A 407 -8.99 9.77 -6.53
C PHE A 407 -9.44 9.94 -7.98
N ASN A 408 -10.22 10.99 -8.29
CA ASN A 408 -10.63 11.27 -9.66
C ASN A 408 -9.41 11.48 -10.57
N TRP A 409 -8.41 12.25 -10.11
CA TRP A 409 -7.17 12.42 -10.84
C TRP A 409 -6.44 11.08 -11.07
N ALA A 410 -6.34 10.25 -10.03
CA ALA A 410 -5.68 8.95 -10.11
C ALA A 410 -6.36 8.00 -11.10
N THR A 411 -7.68 8.11 -11.32
CA THR A 411 -8.38 7.28 -12.32
C THR A 411 -7.82 7.48 -13.73
N TYR A 412 -7.32 8.67 -14.06
CA TYR A 412 -6.72 8.97 -15.37
C TYR A 412 -5.36 8.31 -15.61
N CYS A 413 -4.78 7.68 -14.60
CA CYS A 413 -3.58 6.88 -14.78
C CYS A 413 -3.87 5.49 -15.37
N THR A 414 -5.12 5.02 -15.35
CA THR A 414 -5.50 3.68 -15.82
C THR A 414 -6.16 3.74 -17.19
N SER A 415 -5.66 2.94 -18.14
CA SER A 415 -6.28 2.73 -19.46
C SER A 415 -7.45 1.73 -19.37
N GLU A 416 -8.25 1.64 -20.44
CA GLU A 416 -9.31 0.63 -20.57
C GLU A 416 -8.77 -0.82 -20.59
N THR A 417 -7.49 -1.00 -20.92
CA THR A 417 -6.83 -2.32 -20.86
C THR A 417 -6.35 -2.68 -19.46
N GLY A 418 -6.38 -1.72 -18.51
CA GLY A 418 -5.87 -1.88 -17.15
C GLY A 418 -4.39 -1.54 -16.97
N TYR A 419 -3.71 -1.13 -18.03
CA TYR A 419 -2.37 -0.57 -17.91
C TYR A 419 -2.41 0.71 -17.08
N VAL A 420 -1.56 0.80 -16.07
CA VAL A 420 -1.47 1.97 -15.21
C VAL A 420 -0.18 2.73 -15.53
N ALA A 421 -0.31 3.95 -16.04
CA ALA A 421 0.83 4.85 -16.26
C ALA A 421 1.20 5.58 -14.97
N THR A 422 2.43 6.07 -14.89
CA THR A 422 2.92 6.88 -13.77
C THR A 422 1.99 8.08 -13.50
N GLY A 423 1.61 8.78 -14.57
CA GLY A 423 0.66 9.89 -14.52
C GLY A 423 -0.13 10.02 -15.83
N PRO A 424 -1.23 10.79 -15.84
CA PRO A 424 -2.14 10.90 -16.99
C PRO A 424 -1.51 11.49 -18.24
N THR A 425 -0.46 12.28 -18.09
CA THR A 425 0.19 13.06 -19.17
C THR A 425 1.66 12.71 -19.34
N TYR A 426 2.09 11.60 -18.78
CA TYR A 426 3.49 11.22 -18.72
C TYR A 426 3.80 9.95 -19.50
N ASN A 427 5.09 9.60 -19.56
CA ASN A 427 5.66 8.44 -20.25
C ASN A 427 4.82 7.16 -20.01
N PRO A 428 4.63 6.29 -21.02
CA PRO A 428 3.91 5.02 -20.89
C PRO A 428 4.54 4.00 -19.93
N SER A 429 5.77 4.20 -19.48
CA SER A 429 6.39 3.30 -18.50
C SER A 429 5.73 3.37 -17.13
N TRP A 430 5.63 2.23 -16.49
CA TRP A 430 5.17 2.13 -15.10
C TRP A 430 6.01 1.12 -14.32
N PHE A 431 6.13 1.37 -13.01
CA PHE A 431 6.80 0.46 -12.10
C PHE A 431 5.84 -0.60 -11.57
N SER A 432 6.29 -1.85 -11.54
CA SER A 432 5.47 -3.01 -11.15
C SER A 432 4.94 -2.91 -9.73
N ASP A 433 5.70 -2.35 -8.81
CA ASP A 433 5.31 -2.12 -7.41
C ASP A 433 4.16 -1.10 -7.27
N GLY A 434 4.11 -0.16 -8.19
CA GLY A 434 3.05 0.85 -8.22
C GLY A 434 1.64 0.28 -8.37
N TYR A 435 1.47 -0.89 -9.00
CA TYR A 435 0.15 -1.52 -9.14
C TYR A 435 -0.47 -1.92 -7.81
N GLY A 436 0.31 -2.59 -6.94
CA GLY A 436 -0.17 -2.98 -5.61
C GLY A 436 -0.61 -1.77 -4.78
N ASP A 437 0.22 -0.77 -4.77
CA ASP A 437 -0.01 0.47 -4.05
C ASP A 437 -1.18 1.29 -4.64
N TYR A 438 -1.36 1.27 -5.95
CA TYR A 438 -2.49 1.90 -6.64
C TYR A 438 -3.83 1.22 -6.29
N ILE A 439 -3.91 -0.10 -6.46
CA ILE A 439 -5.14 -0.87 -6.30
C ILE A 439 -5.69 -0.79 -4.87
N LYS A 440 -4.85 -1.02 -3.85
CA LYS A 440 -5.30 -1.10 -2.46
C LYS A 440 -5.98 0.16 -1.95
N HIS A 441 -5.51 1.32 -2.38
CA HIS A 441 -5.97 2.60 -1.88
C HIS A 441 -7.39 2.97 -2.34
N PHE A 442 -7.79 2.54 -3.54
CA PHE A 442 -9.18 2.70 -3.96
C PHE A 442 -10.14 1.89 -3.07
N PHE A 443 -9.75 0.66 -2.68
CA PHE A 443 -10.56 -0.14 -1.75
C PHE A 443 -10.63 0.45 -0.36
N ASP A 444 -9.55 1.04 0.14
CA ASP A 444 -9.57 1.78 1.41
C ASP A 444 -10.50 3.00 1.34
N GLY A 445 -10.47 3.72 0.22
CA GLY A 445 -11.34 4.87 -0.01
C GLY A 445 -12.82 4.50 0.02
N ILE A 446 -13.23 3.46 -0.72
CA ILE A 446 -14.63 3.01 -0.74
C ILE A 446 -15.05 2.33 0.56
N ALA A 447 -14.13 1.76 1.32
CA ALA A 447 -14.43 1.24 2.66
C ALA A 447 -14.64 2.35 3.69
N ALA A 448 -13.88 3.44 3.57
CA ALA A 448 -14.04 4.63 4.42
C ALA A 448 -15.31 5.43 4.07
N LEU A 449 -15.65 5.50 2.79
CA LEU A 449 -16.81 6.23 2.24
C LEU A 449 -17.64 5.29 1.36
N PRO A 450 -18.49 4.44 1.97
CA PRO A 450 -19.25 3.40 1.26
C PRO A 450 -20.22 3.91 0.19
N GLU A 451 -20.55 5.19 0.20
CA GLU A 451 -21.33 5.84 -0.87
C GLU A 451 -20.57 5.88 -2.22
N TRP A 452 -19.24 5.69 -2.22
CA TRP A 452 -18.42 5.59 -3.43
C TRP A 452 -18.31 4.15 -3.97
N ALA A 453 -18.81 3.17 -3.22
CA ALA A 453 -18.93 1.81 -3.74
C ALA A 453 -20.13 1.67 -4.69
N PRO A 454 -20.09 0.78 -5.70
CA PRO A 454 -21.20 0.55 -6.62
C PRO A 454 -22.51 0.27 -5.90
N ALA A 455 -23.56 0.98 -6.32
CA ALA A 455 -24.88 0.88 -5.69
C ALA A 455 -25.72 -0.31 -6.17
N ASP A 456 -25.33 -0.91 -7.28
CA ASP A 456 -25.99 -2.02 -7.98
C ASP A 456 -25.32 -3.38 -7.75
N GLU A 457 -24.28 -3.41 -6.91
CA GLU A 457 -23.51 -4.61 -6.57
C GLU A 457 -23.48 -4.84 -5.05
N ASN A 458 -23.08 -6.06 -4.65
CA ASN A 458 -22.98 -6.44 -3.25
C ASN A 458 -21.54 -6.81 -2.92
N HIS A 459 -20.89 -6.08 -2.02
CA HIS A 459 -19.50 -6.27 -1.68
C HIS A 459 -19.23 -6.13 -0.18
N LEU A 460 -18.36 -6.98 0.34
CA LEU A 460 -17.66 -6.76 1.60
C LEU A 460 -16.53 -5.75 1.35
N LEU A 461 -16.64 -4.57 1.96
CA LEU A 461 -15.70 -3.46 1.75
C LEU A 461 -14.55 -3.47 2.75
N LYS A 462 -14.82 -3.94 3.97
CA LYS A 462 -13.83 -3.98 5.05
C LYS A 462 -14.16 -5.12 6.02
N SER A 463 -13.14 -5.78 6.49
CA SER A 463 -13.19 -6.66 7.67
C SER A 463 -11.93 -6.42 8.53
N SER A 464 -12.09 -6.39 9.85
CA SER A 464 -10.95 -6.28 10.78
C SER A 464 -10.20 -7.61 10.97
N SER A 465 -10.76 -8.71 10.47
CA SER A 465 -10.12 -10.03 10.40
C SER A 465 -9.90 -10.44 8.94
N ILE A 466 -8.81 -11.09 8.64
CA ILE A 466 -8.51 -11.57 7.29
C ILE A 466 -9.58 -12.58 6.82
N VAL A 467 -10.09 -12.37 5.61
CA VAL A 467 -11.10 -13.23 4.97
C VAL A 467 -10.39 -14.39 4.29
N GLN A 468 -10.74 -15.62 4.72
CA GLN A 468 -10.16 -16.86 4.19
C GLN A 468 -10.85 -17.34 2.92
N ASN A 469 -12.17 -17.23 2.88
CA ASN A 469 -12.97 -17.48 1.67
C ASN A 469 -14.19 -16.57 1.66
N ILE A 470 -14.67 -16.27 0.46
CA ILE A 470 -15.87 -15.49 0.25
C ILE A 470 -16.56 -15.89 -1.06
N THR A 471 -17.87 -15.93 -1.04
CA THR A 471 -18.70 -16.17 -2.23
C THR A 471 -19.86 -15.19 -2.27
N TYR A 472 -20.14 -14.74 -3.48
CA TYR A 472 -21.24 -13.83 -3.79
C TYR A 472 -22.22 -14.51 -4.71
N SER A 473 -23.51 -14.42 -4.38
CA SER A 473 -24.61 -14.79 -5.25
C SER A 473 -25.69 -13.70 -5.24
N PRO A 474 -26.66 -13.73 -6.14
CA PRO A 474 -27.77 -12.76 -6.15
C PRO A 474 -28.62 -12.74 -4.87
N THR A 475 -28.60 -13.83 -4.10
CA THR A 475 -29.46 -14.01 -2.91
C THR A 475 -28.68 -14.20 -1.61
N GLN A 476 -27.38 -14.44 -1.68
CA GLN A 476 -26.58 -14.75 -0.50
C GLN A 476 -25.14 -14.32 -0.66
N ILE A 477 -24.55 -13.82 0.42
CA ILE A 477 -23.11 -13.66 0.59
C ILE A 477 -22.70 -14.58 1.73
N SER A 478 -21.62 -15.35 1.54
CA SER A 478 -21.05 -16.16 2.60
C SER A 478 -19.53 -16.00 2.63
N TYR A 479 -18.98 -15.90 3.83
CA TYR A 479 -17.53 -15.78 4.02
C TYR A 479 -17.08 -16.37 5.35
N LYS A 480 -15.80 -16.70 5.42
CA LYS A 480 -15.12 -17.15 6.64
C LYS A 480 -13.92 -16.24 6.91
N THR A 481 -13.71 -15.92 8.19
CA THR A 481 -12.56 -15.11 8.63
C THR A 481 -11.61 -15.92 9.49
N PHE A 482 -10.34 -15.50 9.54
CA PHE A 482 -9.32 -16.14 10.35
C PHE A 482 -9.60 -16.01 11.85
N MET A 483 -9.87 -14.80 12.35
CA MET A 483 -10.24 -14.58 13.76
C MET A 483 -11.76 -14.66 13.94
N PRO A 484 -12.23 -15.16 15.09
CA PRO A 484 -13.66 -15.30 15.36
C PRO A 484 -14.36 -13.98 15.63
N SER A 485 -13.65 -12.95 16.10
CA SER A 485 -14.20 -11.61 16.30
C SER A 485 -13.84 -10.70 15.13
N ALA A 486 -14.80 -9.90 14.66
CA ALA A 486 -14.53 -8.92 13.61
C ALA A 486 -15.57 -7.80 13.57
N LYS A 487 -15.12 -6.65 13.02
CA LYS A 487 -15.98 -5.56 12.56
C LYS A 487 -15.92 -5.53 11.03
N GLU A 488 -17.10 -5.57 10.40
CA GLU A 488 -17.21 -5.61 8.95
C GLU A 488 -18.10 -4.49 8.41
N ILE A 489 -17.81 -4.07 7.18
CA ILE A 489 -18.61 -3.09 6.42
C ILE A 489 -18.93 -3.67 5.05
N LEU A 490 -20.21 -3.73 4.71
CA LEU A 490 -20.68 -4.18 3.39
C LEU A 490 -21.50 -3.09 2.72
N ARG A 491 -21.33 -2.96 1.41
CA ARG A 491 -22.25 -2.23 0.53
C ARG A 491 -23.19 -3.24 -0.11
N LEU A 492 -24.51 -3.05 0.06
CA LEU A 492 -25.50 -4.00 -0.43
C LEU A 492 -26.61 -3.29 -1.21
N THR A 493 -27.11 -3.95 -2.24
CA THR A 493 -28.24 -3.47 -3.07
C THR A 493 -29.55 -3.45 -2.31
N LYS A 494 -29.70 -4.30 -1.29
CA LYS A 494 -30.91 -4.47 -0.47
C LYS A 494 -30.56 -4.76 0.98
N MET A 495 -31.46 -4.39 1.89
CA MET A 495 -31.32 -4.75 3.30
C MET A 495 -31.35 -6.28 3.47
N PRO A 496 -30.43 -6.85 4.26
CA PRO A 496 -30.45 -8.28 4.56
C PRO A 496 -31.76 -8.74 5.19
N LYS A 497 -32.22 -9.90 4.81
CA LYS A 497 -33.33 -10.60 5.50
C LYS A 497 -32.84 -11.16 6.83
N GLN A 498 -31.62 -11.72 6.83
CA GLN A 498 -31.00 -12.38 7.98
C GLN A 498 -29.49 -12.39 7.82
N ILE A 499 -28.79 -12.30 8.95
CA ILE A 499 -27.35 -12.57 9.06
C ILE A 499 -27.17 -13.69 10.07
N LEU A 500 -26.43 -14.73 9.68
CA LEU A 500 -26.05 -15.83 10.55
C LEU A 500 -24.55 -15.80 10.79
N VAL A 501 -24.13 -16.13 12.02
CA VAL A 501 -22.73 -16.36 12.39
C VAL A 501 -22.64 -17.78 12.96
N ASP A 502 -21.85 -18.65 12.32
CA ASP A 502 -21.78 -20.09 12.61
C ASP A 502 -23.18 -20.74 12.69
N GLY A 503 -24.07 -20.38 11.75
CA GLY A 503 -25.44 -20.87 11.66
C GLY A 503 -26.41 -20.26 12.69
N LYS A 504 -25.98 -19.36 13.57
CA LYS A 504 -26.85 -18.71 14.57
C LYS A 504 -27.21 -17.29 14.14
N PRO A 505 -28.47 -16.86 14.32
CA PRO A 505 -28.89 -15.52 13.97
C PRO A 505 -28.13 -14.43 14.76
N LEU A 506 -27.50 -13.51 14.04
CA LEU A 506 -26.94 -12.30 14.62
C LEU A 506 -28.03 -11.25 14.81
N LYS A 507 -28.10 -10.63 15.98
CA LYS A 507 -29.15 -9.66 16.30
C LYS A 507 -28.95 -8.37 15.52
N ARG A 508 -30.05 -7.78 15.05
CA ARG A 508 -30.03 -6.42 14.53
C ARG A 508 -30.01 -5.43 15.69
N VAL A 509 -29.13 -4.43 15.59
CA VAL A 509 -28.93 -3.34 16.58
C VAL A 509 -29.01 -1.98 15.88
N ASP A 510 -29.19 -0.92 16.64
CA ASP A 510 -29.22 0.45 16.06
C ASP A 510 -27.80 0.94 15.78
N ASN A 511 -26.84 0.60 16.65
CA ASN A 511 -25.44 0.96 16.50
C ASN A 511 -24.54 -0.24 16.84
N THR A 512 -23.64 -0.58 15.94
CA THR A 512 -22.67 -1.67 16.10
C THR A 512 -21.40 -1.26 16.84
N ASP A 513 -21.18 0.02 17.08
CA ASP A 513 -20.06 0.47 17.92
C ASP A 513 -20.31 0.20 19.41
N ASP A 514 -21.58 0.18 19.82
CA ASP A 514 -22.02 0.02 21.21
C ASP A 514 -22.40 -1.43 21.56
N ALA A 515 -22.63 -2.29 20.57
CA ALA A 515 -23.12 -3.65 20.80
C ALA A 515 -22.73 -4.65 19.71
N GLU A 516 -22.63 -5.92 20.12
CA GLU A 516 -22.56 -7.03 19.15
C GLU A 516 -23.87 -7.12 18.37
N GLY A 517 -23.74 -7.22 17.05
CA GLY A 517 -24.90 -7.28 16.16
C GLY A 517 -24.61 -6.72 14.77
N TRP A 518 -25.70 -6.43 14.05
CA TRP A 518 -25.61 -5.76 12.76
C TRP A 518 -26.60 -4.60 12.64
N SER A 519 -26.20 -3.58 11.91
CA SER A 519 -27.03 -2.42 11.61
C SER A 519 -27.19 -2.22 10.10
N TRP A 520 -28.21 -1.46 9.70
CA TRP A 520 -28.47 -1.08 8.32
C TRP A 520 -28.65 0.42 8.19
N GLU A 521 -27.79 1.04 7.44
CA GLU A 521 -27.88 2.42 7.03
C GLU A 521 -28.43 2.47 5.59
N LYS A 522 -29.66 2.97 5.42
CA LYS A 522 -30.28 3.09 4.10
C LYS A 522 -29.67 4.25 3.32
N MET A 523 -29.33 4.01 2.06
CA MET A 523 -28.86 5.02 1.12
C MET A 523 -29.91 5.30 0.03
N ALA A 524 -29.62 6.23 -0.88
CA ALA A 524 -30.49 6.55 -2.02
C ALA A 524 -30.76 5.30 -2.89
N SER A 525 -29.77 4.44 -3.05
CA SER A 525 -29.92 3.10 -3.63
C SER A 525 -29.22 2.08 -2.73
N GLY A 526 -29.93 1.02 -2.31
CA GLY A 526 -29.38 0.03 -1.38
C GLY A 526 -29.04 0.60 -0.02
N GLY A 527 -27.89 0.20 0.56
CA GLY A 527 -27.41 0.72 1.84
C GLY A 527 -26.12 0.06 2.31
N VAL A 528 -25.72 0.38 3.54
CA VAL A 528 -24.53 -0.13 4.21
C VAL A 528 -24.95 -1.03 5.36
N VAL A 529 -24.37 -2.21 5.43
CA VAL A 529 -24.42 -3.08 6.61
C VAL A 529 -23.12 -2.92 7.37
N ARG A 530 -23.24 -2.70 8.67
CA ARG A 530 -22.12 -2.79 9.62
C ARG A 530 -22.36 -4.00 10.51
N ILE A 531 -21.34 -4.80 10.72
CA ILE A 531 -21.39 -5.98 11.58
C ILE A 531 -20.32 -5.79 12.67
N ASN A 532 -20.67 -6.08 13.91
CA ASN A 532 -19.76 -6.26 15.01
C ASN A 532 -20.06 -7.61 15.66
N ARG A 533 -19.09 -8.51 15.66
CA ARG A 533 -19.23 -9.85 16.26
C ARG A 533 -18.03 -10.18 17.13
N GLU A 534 -18.31 -10.76 18.28
CA GLU A 534 -17.29 -11.15 19.27
C GLU A 534 -16.86 -12.61 19.11
N GLY A 535 -17.64 -13.42 18.40
CA GLY A 535 -17.38 -14.84 18.18
C GLY A 535 -17.90 -15.35 16.85
N GLY A 536 -17.43 -16.55 16.44
CA GLY A 536 -17.79 -17.22 15.21
C GLY A 536 -16.99 -16.75 13.98
N GLN A 537 -16.69 -17.66 13.08
CA GLN A 537 -15.86 -17.39 11.91
C GLN A 537 -16.63 -17.32 10.60
N SER A 538 -17.71 -18.12 10.48
CA SER A 538 -18.50 -18.22 9.24
C SER A 538 -19.68 -17.28 9.29
N VAL A 539 -19.81 -16.41 8.30
CA VAL A 539 -20.89 -15.44 8.17
C VAL A 539 -21.70 -15.73 6.91
N GLU A 540 -23.02 -15.81 7.06
CA GLU A 540 -23.97 -15.97 5.96
C GLU A 540 -24.97 -14.81 5.98
N ILE A 541 -25.10 -14.10 4.87
CA ILE A 541 -26.00 -12.95 4.70
C ILE A 541 -27.02 -13.30 3.63
N THR A 542 -28.27 -13.48 4.02
CA THR A 542 -29.39 -13.72 3.09
C THR A 542 -29.98 -12.36 2.66
N LEU A 543 -30.04 -12.14 1.35
CA LEU A 543 -30.60 -10.93 0.74
C LEU A 543 -32.09 -11.15 0.41
N LYS A 544 -32.87 -10.06 0.44
CA LYS A 544 -34.30 -10.09 0.09
C LYS A 544 -34.54 -10.15 -1.42
#